data_199355543dae3e4554c7b8dc590cfb96
#
_entry.id   199355543dae3e4554c7b8dc590cfb96
#
_cell.length_a   1.000
_cell.length_b   1.000
_cell.length_c   1.000
_cell.angle_alpha   90.00
_cell.angle_beta   90.00
_cell.angle_gamma   90.00
#
_symmetry.space_group_name_H-M   'P 1'
#
loop_
_entity.id
_entity.type
_entity.pdbx_description
1 polymer ?
#
loop_
_entity_poly.entity_id
_entity_poly.type
_entity_poly.pdbx_seq_one_letter_code
_entity_poly.pdbx_strand_id
1 'polypeptide(L)'
;MTPQNKRIAITLETLLESVDLAESIVIRVSDAAGFSEEDSHKIGMSIREGVINAYNYGNAQDRRKKIFFSVEFEANKMIVRITDQGRGFDVTKVPDPLAEENLLRTSGRGIFLMRAFMDEFSVQHAPDGGAEIIMAKRLPDSSDNGASSEAHKKGQ
;
A
#
# COMPACT_ATOMS: atom_id res chain seq x y z
N MET A 1 -6.83 -0.89 -27.83
CA MET A 1 -5.66 -1.37 -27.06
C MET A 1 -6.08 -1.60 -25.63
N THR A 2 -6.09 -2.86 -25.22
CA THR A 2 -6.17 -3.19 -23.80
C THR A 2 -4.92 -2.63 -23.10
N PRO A 3 -5.04 -1.78 -22.09
CA PRO A 3 -3.89 -1.37 -21.33
C PRO A 3 -3.23 -2.61 -20.75
N GLN A 4 -1.97 -2.81 -21.06
CA GLN A 4 -1.21 -3.88 -20.43
C GLN A 4 -1.18 -3.57 -18.94
N ASN A 5 -1.72 -4.46 -18.13
CA ASN A 5 -1.63 -4.35 -16.68
C ASN A 5 -0.14 -4.36 -16.31
N LYS A 6 0.36 -3.21 -15.94
CA LYS A 6 1.74 -3.09 -15.45
C LYS A 6 1.78 -3.55 -14.00
N ARG A 7 2.69 -4.43 -13.70
CA ARG A 7 2.87 -4.96 -12.35
C ARG A 7 4.34 -5.01 -11.98
N ILE A 8 4.64 -4.56 -10.78
CA ILE A 8 5.93 -4.72 -10.12
C ILE A 8 5.70 -5.60 -8.90
N ALA A 9 6.41 -6.70 -8.79
CA ALA A 9 6.33 -7.61 -7.65
C ALA A 9 7.72 -7.83 -7.05
N ILE A 10 7.81 -7.73 -5.74
CA ILE A 10 9.06 -7.82 -5.00
C ILE A 10 8.86 -8.71 -3.79
N THR A 11 9.82 -9.59 -3.54
CA THR A 11 9.89 -10.37 -2.30
C THR A 11 10.85 -9.67 -1.35
N LEU A 12 10.36 -9.34 -0.16
CA LEU A 12 11.13 -8.67 0.88
C LEU A 12 11.46 -9.67 2.00
N GLU A 13 12.64 -9.51 2.56
CA GLU A 13 12.99 -10.17 3.82
C GLU A 13 12.18 -9.54 4.97
N THR A 14 11.93 -10.30 6.02
CA THR A 14 11.29 -9.78 7.24
C THR A 14 12.33 -9.02 8.07
N LEU A 15 12.61 -7.80 7.65
CA LEU A 15 13.59 -6.88 8.21
C LEU A 15 13.00 -5.47 8.31
N LEU A 16 13.48 -4.67 9.26
CA LEU A 16 13.09 -3.26 9.35
C LEU A 16 13.50 -2.45 8.11
N GLU A 17 14.66 -2.78 7.53
CA GLU A 17 15.14 -2.15 6.31
C GLU A 17 14.21 -2.36 5.13
N SER A 18 13.47 -3.46 5.12
CA SER A 18 12.45 -3.73 4.10
C SER A 18 11.30 -2.74 4.14
N VAL A 19 10.99 -2.20 5.32
CA VAL A 19 9.96 -1.16 5.50
C VAL A 19 10.35 0.11 4.76
N ASP A 20 11.57 0.59 4.98
CA ASP A 20 12.09 1.80 4.32
C ASP A 20 12.20 1.61 2.81
N LEU A 21 12.62 0.43 2.37
CA LEU A 21 12.75 0.10 0.96
C LEU A 21 11.39 0.11 0.26
N ALA A 22 10.38 -0.52 0.84
CA ALA A 22 9.03 -0.56 0.27
C ALA A 22 8.43 0.84 0.15
N GLU A 23 8.59 1.68 1.18
CA GLU A 23 8.17 3.08 1.16
C GLU A 23 8.83 3.85 0.01
N SER A 24 10.14 3.72 -0.13
CA SER A 24 10.90 4.40 -1.18
C SER A 24 10.47 3.97 -2.58
N ILE A 25 10.23 2.68 -2.77
CA ILE A 25 9.79 2.14 -4.06
C ILE A 25 8.42 2.71 -4.43
N VAL A 26 7.47 2.68 -3.51
CA VAL A 26 6.10 3.14 -3.81
C VAL A 26 6.04 4.64 -4.05
N ILE A 27 6.85 5.44 -3.36
CA ILE A 27 6.94 6.88 -3.60
C ILE A 27 7.43 7.14 -5.02
N ARG A 28 8.50 6.47 -5.46
CA ARG A 28 9.02 6.61 -6.82
C ARG A 28 8.01 6.17 -7.88
N VAL A 29 7.34 5.07 -7.65
CA VAL A 29 6.30 4.58 -8.56
C VAL A 29 5.13 5.55 -8.63
N SER A 30 4.73 6.10 -7.51
CA SER A 30 3.65 7.09 -7.41
C SER A 30 3.99 8.39 -8.14
N ASP A 31 5.21 8.89 -7.95
CA ASP A 31 5.70 10.08 -8.67
C ASP A 31 5.69 9.85 -10.19
N ALA A 32 6.18 8.69 -10.63
CA ALA A 32 6.18 8.33 -12.04
C ALA A 32 4.77 8.15 -12.61
N ALA A 33 3.80 7.77 -11.80
CA ALA A 33 2.40 7.65 -12.18
C ALA A 33 1.67 8.99 -12.26
N GLY A 34 2.30 10.09 -11.84
CA GLY A 34 1.75 11.44 -11.92
C GLY A 34 1.06 11.94 -10.65
N PHE A 35 1.17 11.22 -9.54
CA PHE A 35 0.68 11.73 -8.26
C PHE A 35 1.47 12.96 -7.82
N SER A 36 0.83 13.89 -7.12
CA SER A 36 1.50 15.02 -6.49
C SER A 36 2.51 14.54 -5.45
N GLU A 37 3.47 15.37 -5.10
CA GLU A 37 4.44 15.07 -4.04
C GLU A 37 3.73 14.76 -2.72
N GLU A 38 2.70 15.51 -2.39
CA GLU A 38 1.89 15.28 -1.19
C GLU A 38 1.18 13.92 -1.21
N ASP A 39 0.54 13.56 -2.33
CA ASP A 39 -0.15 12.29 -2.47
C ASP A 39 0.82 11.11 -2.49
N SER A 40 1.96 11.23 -3.18
CA SER A 40 3.01 10.21 -3.17
C SER A 40 3.52 9.95 -1.76
N HIS A 41 3.69 11.00 -0.96
CA HIS A 41 4.13 10.89 0.42
C HIS A 41 3.08 10.18 1.29
N LYS A 42 1.81 10.52 1.15
CA LYS A 42 0.70 9.85 1.84
C LYS A 42 0.60 8.37 1.48
N ILE A 43 0.76 8.06 0.20
CA ILE A 43 0.82 6.67 -0.28
C ILE A 43 2.00 5.95 0.40
N GLY A 44 3.17 6.57 0.41
CA GLY A 44 4.37 6.04 1.05
C GLY A 44 4.15 5.71 2.52
N MET A 45 3.53 6.61 3.27
CA MET A 45 3.20 6.41 4.68
C MET A 45 2.25 5.22 4.88
N SER A 46 1.26 5.07 4.00
CA SER A 46 0.31 3.94 4.05
C SER A 46 1.01 2.61 3.83
N ILE A 47 1.91 2.54 2.85
CA ILE A 47 2.66 1.33 2.55
C ILE A 47 3.63 1.01 3.69
N ARG A 48 4.29 2.01 4.25
CA ARG A 48 5.15 1.85 5.43
C ARG A 48 4.40 1.15 6.56
N GLU A 49 3.22 1.63 6.89
CA GLU A 49 2.39 1.05 7.95
C GLU A 49 1.96 -0.38 7.62
N GLY A 50 1.61 -0.64 6.37
CA GLY A 50 1.24 -1.99 5.92
C GLY A 50 2.40 -2.98 6.04
N VAL A 51 3.60 -2.59 5.69
CA VAL A 51 4.80 -3.43 5.80
C VAL A 51 5.23 -3.61 7.25
N ILE A 52 5.12 -2.56 8.08
CA ILE A 52 5.36 -2.66 9.53
C ILE A 52 4.41 -3.70 10.16
N ASN A 53 3.14 -3.69 9.79
CA ASN A 53 2.17 -4.66 10.27
C ASN A 53 2.54 -6.09 9.84
N ALA A 54 2.95 -6.27 8.60
CA ALA A 54 3.43 -7.57 8.10
C ALA A 54 4.68 -8.03 8.86
N TYR A 55 5.61 -7.13 9.15
CA TYR A 55 6.83 -7.41 9.90
C TYR A 55 6.55 -7.80 11.35
N ASN A 56 5.77 -6.98 12.06
CA ASN A 56 5.53 -7.15 13.51
C ASN A 56 4.49 -8.22 13.82
N TYR A 57 3.34 -8.16 13.16
CA TYR A 57 2.18 -8.96 13.51
C TYR A 57 1.97 -10.14 12.57
N GLY A 58 2.15 -9.96 11.29
CA GLY A 58 2.03 -11.02 10.32
C GLY A 58 3.11 -12.08 10.50
N ASN A 59 4.32 -11.73 10.21
CA ASN A 59 5.48 -12.62 10.29
C ASN A 59 6.10 -12.70 11.69
N ALA A 60 5.65 -11.87 12.62
CA ALA A 60 6.16 -11.82 14.01
C ALA A 60 7.69 -11.74 14.06
N GLN A 61 8.28 -10.91 13.20
CA GLN A 61 9.73 -10.68 13.08
C GLN A 61 10.55 -11.93 12.72
N ASP A 62 9.90 -12.98 12.22
CA ASP A 62 10.57 -14.22 11.84
C ASP A 62 11.28 -14.04 10.48
N ARG A 63 12.62 -14.04 10.51
CA ARG A 63 13.47 -13.85 9.33
C ARG A 63 13.38 -14.98 8.31
N ARG A 64 12.81 -16.11 8.68
CA ARG A 64 12.57 -17.24 7.76
C ARG A 64 11.36 -17.00 6.87
N LYS A 65 10.50 -16.06 7.24
CA LYS A 65 9.29 -15.70 6.50
C LYS A 65 9.56 -14.50 5.60
N LYS A 66 8.78 -14.39 4.53
CA LYS A 66 8.92 -13.34 3.53
C LYS A 66 7.70 -12.42 3.54
N ILE A 67 7.89 -11.22 3.02
CA ILE A 67 6.83 -10.27 2.75
C ILE A 67 6.78 -10.08 1.23
N PHE A 68 5.61 -10.32 0.65
CA PHE A 68 5.39 -10.11 -0.79
C PHE A 68 4.73 -8.75 -0.98
N PHE A 69 5.34 -7.95 -1.81
CA PHE A 69 4.90 -6.59 -2.10
C PHE A 69 4.69 -6.45 -3.59
N SER A 70 3.55 -5.93 -4.02
CA SER A 70 3.31 -5.67 -5.43
C SER A 70 2.57 -4.36 -5.65
N VAL A 71 2.86 -3.72 -6.77
CA VAL A 71 2.16 -2.55 -7.28
C VAL A 71 1.63 -2.88 -8.66
N GLU A 72 0.34 -2.71 -8.85
CA GLU A 72 -0.33 -2.94 -10.12
C GLU A 72 -1.05 -1.67 -10.58
N PHE A 73 -1.10 -1.48 -11.87
CA PHE A 73 -1.90 -0.43 -12.49
C PHE A 73 -3.03 -1.08 -13.27
N GLU A 74 -4.25 -0.81 -12.88
CA GLU A 74 -5.44 -1.36 -13.47
C GLU A 74 -6.44 -0.24 -13.75
N ALA A 75 -6.83 -0.09 -15.03
CA ALA A 75 -7.72 0.96 -15.46
C ALA A 75 -7.25 2.36 -14.99
N ASN A 76 -7.91 2.94 -14.00
CA ASN A 76 -7.64 4.28 -13.51
C ASN A 76 -7.14 4.30 -12.07
N LYS A 77 -6.59 3.19 -11.57
CA LYS A 77 -6.13 3.11 -10.18
C LYS A 77 -4.82 2.36 -10.06
N MET A 78 -4.08 2.70 -9.03
CA MET A 78 -2.90 1.99 -8.56
C MET A 78 -3.30 1.10 -7.39
N ILE A 79 -2.98 -0.19 -7.48
CA ILE A 79 -3.30 -1.18 -6.45
C ILE A 79 -2.00 -1.67 -5.83
N VAL A 80 -1.93 -1.64 -4.51
CA VAL A 80 -0.79 -2.15 -3.76
C VAL A 80 -1.25 -3.33 -2.91
N ARG A 81 -0.50 -4.43 -2.97
CA ARG A 81 -0.74 -5.62 -2.17
C ARG A 81 0.47 -5.90 -1.30
N ILE A 82 0.22 -6.19 -0.02
CA ILE A 82 1.24 -6.58 0.96
C ILE A 82 0.78 -7.88 1.58
N THR A 83 1.54 -8.94 1.37
CA THR A 83 1.18 -10.29 1.82
C THR A 83 2.26 -10.83 2.75
N ASP A 84 1.88 -11.29 3.93
CA ASP A 84 2.79 -11.94 4.86
C ASP A 84 2.64 -13.48 4.81
N GLN A 85 3.53 -14.17 5.50
CA GLN A 85 3.53 -15.62 5.65
C GLN A 85 3.21 -16.03 7.09
N GLY A 86 2.48 -15.19 7.80
CA GLY A 86 2.04 -15.45 9.16
C GLY A 86 0.93 -16.49 9.23
N ARG A 87 0.32 -16.59 10.39
CA ARG A 87 -0.81 -17.51 10.61
C ARG A 87 -2.12 -16.99 10.00
N GLY A 88 -2.11 -15.75 9.52
CA GLY A 88 -3.34 -15.08 9.10
C GLY A 88 -4.24 -14.81 10.31
N PHE A 89 -5.49 -14.63 10.04
CA PHE A 89 -6.52 -14.50 11.06
C PHE A 89 -7.57 -15.61 10.86
N ASP A 90 -8.10 -16.11 11.95
CA ASP A 90 -9.15 -17.14 11.90
C ASP A 90 -10.51 -16.47 11.73
N VAL A 91 -11.08 -16.55 10.55
CA VAL A 91 -12.38 -15.95 10.21
C VAL A 91 -13.50 -16.49 11.09
N THR A 92 -13.34 -17.71 11.63
CA THR A 92 -14.35 -18.31 12.52
C THR A 92 -14.28 -17.79 13.95
N LYS A 93 -13.12 -17.28 14.38
CA LYS A 93 -12.86 -16.77 15.74
C LYS A 93 -12.91 -15.25 15.83
N VAL A 94 -12.73 -14.56 14.72
CA VAL A 94 -12.77 -13.11 14.65
C VAL A 94 -13.95 -12.72 13.75
N PRO A 95 -15.05 -12.23 14.33
CA PRO A 95 -16.29 -11.98 13.57
C PRO A 95 -16.14 -11.04 12.39
N ASP A 96 -15.24 -10.05 12.49
CA ASP A 96 -14.97 -9.10 11.42
C ASP A 96 -13.56 -8.57 11.56
N PRO A 97 -12.63 -8.92 10.63
CA PRO A 97 -11.26 -8.38 10.67
C PRO A 97 -11.20 -6.86 10.46
N LEU A 98 -12.28 -6.28 9.93
CA LEU A 98 -12.41 -4.83 9.75
C LEU A 98 -13.17 -4.17 10.89
N ALA A 99 -13.67 -4.93 11.87
CA ALA A 99 -14.29 -4.36 13.07
C ALA A 99 -13.31 -3.50 13.84
N GLU A 100 -13.76 -2.36 14.30
CA GLU A 100 -12.94 -1.34 14.99
C GLU A 100 -12.11 -1.94 16.13
N GLU A 101 -12.66 -2.90 16.89
CA GLU A 101 -11.98 -3.60 17.97
C GLU A 101 -10.77 -4.42 17.49
N ASN A 102 -10.85 -5.02 16.31
CA ASN A 102 -9.76 -5.83 15.74
C ASN A 102 -8.70 -4.97 15.07
N LEU A 103 -9.10 -3.82 14.51
CA LEU A 103 -8.19 -2.83 13.93
C LEU A 103 -7.29 -2.21 14.99
N LEU A 104 -7.82 -1.98 16.21
CA LEU A 104 -7.07 -1.44 17.34
C LEU A 104 -5.99 -2.39 17.88
N ARG A 105 -6.12 -3.70 17.63
CA ARG A 105 -5.16 -4.71 18.11
C ARG A 105 -3.89 -4.77 17.29
N THR A 106 -3.92 -4.37 16.01
CA THR A 106 -2.76 -4.49 15.12
C THR A 106 -1.90 -3.23 15.11
N SER A 107 -2.43 -2.10 15.11
CA SER A 107 -1.85 -0.75 15.27
C SER A 107 -2.96 0.20 14.83
N GLY A 108 -3.74 0.69 15.76
CA GLY A 108 -4.88 1.54 15.45
C GLY A 108 -4.53 2.73 14.58
N ARG A 109 -3.33 3.26 14.76
CA ARG A 109 -2.82 4.38 13.98
C ARG A 109 -2.53 4.00 12.52
N GLY A 110 -1.89 2.85 12.28
CA GLY A 110 -1.50 2.43 10.93
C GLY A 110 -2.69 2.21 10.03
N ILE A 111 -3.68 1.48 10.51
CA ILE A 111 -4.90 1.21 9.73
C ILE A 111 -5.72 2.48 9.52
N PHE A 112 -5.78 3.35 10.51
CA PHE A 112 -6.43 4.65 10.38
C PHE A 112 -5.79 5.47 9.24
N LEU A 113 -4.46 5.52 9.18
CA LEU A 113 -3.73 6.23 8.13
C LEU A 113 -3.98 5.61 6.74
N MET A 114 -3.94 4.27 6.64
CA MET A 114 -4.21 3.59 5.39
C MET A 114 -5.61 3.91 4.85
N ARG A 115 -6.63 3.89 5.72
CA ARG A 115 -7.99 4.24 5.35
C ARG A 115 -8.17 5.71 5.00
N ALA A 116 -7.44 6.59 5.69
CA ALA A 116 -7.54 8.04 5.47
C ALA A 116 -6.89 8.46 4.15
N PHE A 117 -5.77 7.83 3.78
CA PHE A 117 -4.96 8.25 2.64
C PHE A 117 -5.26 7.49 1.36
N MET A 118 -5.79 6.27 1.46
CA MET A 118 -6.11 5.44 0.30
C MET A 118 -7.61 5.48 0.00
N ASP A 119 -7.98 5.29 -1.25
CA ASP A 119 -9.38 5.29 -1.68
C ASP A 119 -10.06 3.97 -1.36
N GLU A 120 -9.31 2.86 -1.41
CA GLU A 120 -9.80 1.53 -1.08
C GLU A 120 -8.83 0.83 -0.12
N PHE A 121 -9.37 0.10 0.82
CA PHE A 121 -8.60 -0.68 1.78
C PHE A 121 -9.36 -1.96 2.11
N SER A 122 -8.68 -3.10 2.04
CA SER A 122 -9.24 -4.38 2.47
C SER A 122 -8.15 -5.31 3.02
N VAL A 123 -8.56 -6.25 3.84
CA VAL A 123 -7.70 -7.31 4.37
C VAL A 123 -8.37 -8.64 4.06
N GLN A 124 -7.60 -9.59 3.57
CA GLN A 124 -8.10 -10.94 3.28
C GLN A 124 -7.05 -11.98 3.65
N HIS A 125 -7.46 -13.24 3.69
CA HIS A 125 -6.51 -14.35 3.78
C HIS A 125 -5.69 -14.46 2.51
N ALA A 126 -4.38 -14.66 2.66
CA ALA A 126 -3.55 -15.06 1.55
C ALA A 126 -3.81 -16.54 1.20
N PRO A 127 -3.62 -16.96 -0.06
CA PRO A 127 -3.80 -18.35 -0.46
C PRO A 127 -2.99 -19.35 0.37
N ASP A 128 -1.82 -18.94 0.85
CA ASP A 128 -0.91 -19.79 1.61
C ASP A 128 -1.05 -19.65 3.14
N GLY A 129 -2.10 -18.98 3.62
CA GLY A 129 -2.47 -18.92 5.03
C GLY A 129 -2.09 -17.64 5.77
N GLY A 130 -1.28 -16.76 5.19
CA GLY A 130 -0.97 -15.46 5.75
C GLY A 130 -2.10 -14.44 5.55
N ALA A 131 -1.83 -13.18 5.87
CA ALA A 131 -2.75 -12.08 5.61
C ALA A 131 -2.29 -11.26 4.40
N GLU A 132 -3.25 -10.76 3.64
CA GLU A 132 -3.00 -9.85 2.52
C GLU A 132 -3.76 -8.54 2.73
N ILE A 133 -3.01 -7.44 2.75
CA ILE A 133 -3.57 -6.09 2.74
C ILE A 133 -3.61 -5.61 1.30
N ILE A 134 -4.75 -5.12 0.87
CA ILE A 134 -4.95 -4.55 -0.47
C ILE A 134 -5.38 -3.10 -0.30
N MET A 135 -4.64 -2.21 -0.93
CA MET A 135 -4.93 -0.77 -0.95
C MET A 135 -4.96 -0.29 -2.39
N ALA A 136 -5.86 0.63 -2.68
CA ALA A 136 -5.93 1.23 -4.01
C ALA A 136 -6.08 2.74 -3.91
N LYS A 137 -5.50 3.43 -4.86
CA LYS A 137 -5.64 4.88 -5.02
C LYS A 137 -5.91 5.20 -6.48
N ARG A 138 -6.92 6.04 -6.69
CA ARG A 138 -7.27 6.51 -8.04
C ARG A 138 -6.14 7.32 -8.62
N LEU A 139 -5.78 7.05 -9.88
CA LEU A 139 -4.79 7.82 -10.60
C LEU A 139 -5.28 9.26 -10.82
N PRO A 140 -4.37 10.26 -10.79
CA PRO A 140 -4.76 11.63 -11.08
C PRO A 140 -5.21 11.75 -12.54
N ASP A 141 -6.19 12.63 -12.77
CA ASP A 141 -6.67 12.92 -14.13
C ASP A 141 -5.57 13.64 -14.93
N SER A 142 -5.38 13.23 -16.19
CA SER A 142 -4.38 13.81 -17.08
C SER A 142 -4.60 15.29 -17.39
N SER A 143 -5.77 15.83 -17.06
CA SER A 143 -6.11 17.24 -17.20
C SER A 143 -5.51 18.15 -16.12
N ASP A 144 -5.15 17.62 -14.96
CA ASP A 144 -4.59 18.43 -13.87
C ASP A 144 -3.10 18.75 -14.06
N ASN A 145 -2.40 18.01 -14.91
CA ASN A 145 -0.98 18.25 -15.18
C ASN A 145 -0.70 19.43 -16.15
N GLY A 146 -1.74 20.01 -16.75
CA GLY A 146 -1.59 21.12 -17.68
C GLY A 146 -1.71 22.53 -17.08
N ALA A 147 -2.24 22.64 -15.85
CA ALA A 147 -2.58 23.94 -15.27
C ALA A 147 -1.43 24.63 -14.51
N SER A 148 -0.35 23.92 -14.19
CA SER A 148 0.75 24.49 -13.39
C SER A 148 1.91 25.07 -14.20
N SER A 149 1.92 24.92 -15.53
CA SER A 149 3.03 25.43 -16.35
C SER A 149 2.78 26.79 -17.00
N GLU A 150 1.56 27.31 -16.97
CA GLU A 150 1.23 28.60 -17.63
C GLU A 150 1.23 29.83 -16.72
N ALA A 151 1.38 29.65 -15.41
CA ALA A 151 1.33 30.76 -14.45
C ALA A 151 2.64 31.55 -14.34
N HIS A 152 3.70 31.22 -15.06
CA HIS A 152 5.03 31.86 -14.91
C HIS A 152 5.50 32.69 -16.11
N LYS A 153 4.64 32.99 -17.09
CA LYS A 153 5.04 33.77 -18.28
C LYS A 153 4.25 35.06 -18.52
N LYS A 154 3.71 35.69 -17.49
CA LYS A 154 3.21 37.08 -17.64
C LYS A 154 3.63 37.91 -16.43
N GLY A 155 4.85 38.36 -16.46
CA GLY A 155 5.40 39.31 -15.50
C GLY A 155 6.74 39.87 -15.97
N GLN A 156 6.68 40.56 -17.06
CA GLN A 156 7.68 41.59 -17.44
C GLN A 156 6.97 42.76 -18.03
#